data_3eb21a6584fa65876f3f7dfdfadd02a8
#
_entry.id   3eb21a6584fa65876f3f7dfdfadd02a8
#
_cell.length_a   1.000
_cell.length_b   1.000
_cell.length_c   1.000
_cell.angle_alpha   90.00
_cell.angle_beta   90.00
_cell.angle_gamma   90.00
#
_symmetry.space_group_name_H-M   'P 1'
#
loop_
_entity.id
_entity.type
_entity.pdbx_description
1 polymer ?
#
loop_
_entity_poly.entity_id
_entity_poly.type
_entity_poly.pdbx_seq_one_letter_code
_entity_poly.pdbx_strand_id
1 'polypeptide(L)'
;NGQRYILSNNHVIAEENAGSVGSDLIIQPGTLDNNCVLDLNDVIGSLSGFVPIKFNGQANFIDAAVAATTTSDTGFASPTEAYGAPSANTQAAYVGMPVQKFGRTTSLTLGEVDAINVTVNVGYTAGTALFENQIIIIGKRQRGRKVVDATFSEGGDSGSLIVTQGNNDPVGLLFAGNSSVTIANPIDEVLTTLSVLNSTVLSVDDGN
;
A
#
# COMPACT_ATOMS: atom_id res chain seq x y z
N ASN A 1 19.15 2.47 13.04
CA ASN A 1 18.61 3.44 14.01
C ASN A 1 17.33 2.98 14.71
N GLY A 2 16.66 1.92 14.27
CA GLY A 2 15.46 1.38 14.90
C GLY A 2 14.20 2.28 14.80
N GLN A 3 14.22 3.31 13.98
CA GLN A 3 13.02 4.10 13.73
C GLN A 3 12.03 3.29 12.89
N ARG A 4 10.82 3.13 13.38
CA ARG A 4 9.73 2.46 12.66
C ARG A 4 8.90 3.46 11.89
N TYR A 5 8.42 3.04 10.72
CA TYR A 5 7.55 3.84 9.86
C TYR A 5 6.31 3.04 9.46
N ILE A 6 5.20 3.74 9.34
CA ILE A 6 4.00 3.27 8.65
C ILE A 6 4.20 3.58 7.17
N LEU A 7 4.02 2.59 6.29
CA LEU A 7 3.97 2.76 4.85
C LEU A 7 2.52 2.83 4.38
N SER A 8 2.20 3.84 3.57
CA SER A 8 0.91 4.00 2.91
C SER A 8 1.06 4.78 1.60
N ASN A 9 -0.05 5.18 0.98
CA ASN A 9 -0.02 6.02 -0.22
C ASN A 9 0.03 7.52 0.13
N ASN A 10 0.58 8.31 -0.79
CA ASN A 10 0.51 9.77 -0.72
C ASN A 10 -0.95 10.23 -0.66
N HIS A 11 -1.81 9.74 -1.57
CA HIS A 11 -3.22 10.13 -1.58
C HIS A 11 -3.98 9.77 -0.31
N VAL A 12 -3.47 8.85 0.54
CA VAL A 12 -4.10 8.46 1.80
C VAL A 12 -3.62 9.33 2.96
N ILE A 13 -2.30 9.35 3.22
CA ILE A 13 -1.74 9.98 4.42
C ILE A 13 -1.03 11.30 4.16
N ALA A 14 -0.89 11.74 2.90
CA ALA A 14 -0.35 13.03 2.51
C ALA A 14 -1.31 13.82 1.58
N GLU A 15 -2.59 13.44 1.54
CA GLU A 15 -3.70 14.22 0.96
C GLU A 15 -3.42 14.73 -0.46
N GLU A 16 -2.95 13.83 -1.38
CA GLU A 16 -2.61 14.18 -2.76
C GLU A 16 -1.60 15.37 -2.83
N ASN A 17 -0.54 15.34 -2.03
CA ASN A 17 0.53 16.34 -1.85
C ASN A 17 0.19 17.51 -0.91
N ALA A 18 -1.00 17.59 -0.33
CA ALA A 18 -1.37 18.68 0.57
C ALA A 18 -0.81 18.49 1.99
N GLY A 19 -0.36 17.28 2.33
CA GLY A 19 0.12 16.93 3.66
C GLY A 19 1.36 17.71 4.10
N SER A 20 1.42 18.02 5.38
CA SER A 20 2.49 18.81 6.03
C SER A 20 3.41 17.87 6.82
N VAL A 21 4.60 17.60 6.27
CA VAL A 21 5.61 16.75 6.90
C VAL A 21 5.99 17.28 8.28
N GLY A 22 6.00 16.40 9.28
CA GLY A 22 6.34 16.70 10.67
C GLY A 22 5.19 17.24 11.52
N SER A 23 4.04 17.58 10.94
CA SER A 23 2.89 18.13 11.66
C SER A 23 1.61 17.33 11.52
N ASP A 24 1.36 16.71 10.36
CA ASP A 24 0.12 15.98 10.18
C ASP A 24 0.15 14.65 10.92
N LEU A 25 -0.89 14.44 11.72
CA LEU A 25 -1.06 13.24 12.54
C LEU A 25 -1.73 12.14 11.71
N ILE A 26 -1.22 10.94 11.85
CA ILE A 26 -1.81 9.74 11.25
C ILE A 26 -2.60 9.01 12.32
N ILE A 27 -3.85 8.70 12.00
CA ILE A 27 -4.81 8.09 12.92
C ILE A 27 -5.33 6.75 12.39
N GLN A 28 -5.56 5.81 13.29
CA GLN A 28 -6.18 4.53 13.00
C GLN A 28 -7.07 4.09 14.20
N PRO A 29 -8.38 3.84 13.98
CA PRO A 29 -9.11 3.90 12.71
C PRO A 29 -9.20 5.31 12.13
N GLY A 30 -9.39 5.42 10.81
CA GLY A 30 -9.58 6.70 10.14
C GLY A 30 -10.91 7.36 10.55
N THR A 31 -11.03 8.69 10.40
CA THR A 31 -12.23 9.44 10.82
C THR A 31 -13.52 8.91 10.20
N LEU A 32 -13.49 8.37 8.97
CA LEU A 32 -14.67 7.75 8.35
C LEU A 32 -15.18 6.54 9.12
N ASP A 33 -14.30 5.79 9.78
CA ASP A 33 -14.66 4.63 10.60
C ASP A 33 -15.15 5.03 11.99
N ASN A 34 -14.87 6.26 12.39
CA ASN A 34 -15.27 6.84 13.68
C ASN A 34 -16.35 7.96 13.52
N ASN A 35 -17.32 7.75 12.64
CA ASN A 35 -18.41 8.70 12.38
C ASN A 35 -17.96 10.14 12.09
N CYS A 36 -16.84 10.32 11.41
CA CYS A 36 -16.17 11.58 11.12
C CYS A 36 -15.73 12.36 12.38
N VAL A 37 -15.51 11.68 13.49
CA VAL A 37 -14.97 12.27 14.73
C VAL A 37 -13.47 12.00 14.80
N LEU A 38 -12.70 13.07 15.00
CA LEU A 38 -11.26 12.94 15.31
C LEU A 38 -11.11 12.57 16.79
N ASP A 39 -10.48 11.43 17.06
CA ASP A 39 -10.02 11.06 18.38
C ASP A 39 -8.49 11.08 18.42
N LEU A 40 -7.90 11.89 19.28
CA LEU A 40 -6.45 11.99 19.44
C LEU A 40 -5.83 10.75 20.10
N ASN A 41 -6.65 9.89 20.73
CA ASN A 41 -6.18 8.60 21.24
C ASN A 41 -5.92 7.59 20.11
N ASP A 42 -6.45 7.85 18.91
CA ASP A 42 -6.24 7.02 17.71
C ASP A 42 -4.97 7.41 16.92
N VAL A 43 -4.17 8.35 17.44
CA VAL A 43 -2.92 8.77 16.77
C VAL A 43 -1.89 7.64 16.85
N ILE A 44 -1.43 7.19 15.67
CA ILE A 44 -0.44 6.11 15.52
C ILE A 44 0.89 6.60 14.93
N GLY A 45 1.00 7.86 14.53
CA GLY A 45 2.22 8.41 13.96
C GLY A 45 2.06 9.83 13.44
N SER A 46 3.12 10.35 12.80
CA SER A 46 3.13 11.64 12.13
C SER A 46 3.77 11.53 10.74
N LEU A 47 3.20 12.24 9.76
CA LEU A 47 3.70 12.25 8.38
C LEU A 47 5.17 12.64 8.35
N SER A 48 6.02 11.78 7.77
CA SER A 48 7.48 11.99 7.72
C SER A 48 8.01 12.24 6.32
N GLY A 49 7.30 11.79 5.30
CA GLY A 49 7.70 12.03 3.92
C GLY A 49 6.72 11.39 2.95
N PHE A 50 6.68 11.94 1.74
CA PHE A 50 5.89 11.39 0.63
C PHE A 50 6.54 11.70 -0.71
N VAL A 51 6.23 10.90 -1.73
CA VAL A 51 6.62 11.17 -3.11
C VAL A 51 5.55 12.04 -3.75
N PRO A 52 5.87 13.27 -4.22
CA PRO A 52 4.88 14.13 -4.83
C PRO A 52 4.30 13.53 -6.12
N ILE A 53 2.96 13.47 -6.21
CA ILE A 53 2.24 13.06 -7.42
C ILE A 53 2.23 14.23 -8.41
N LYS A 54 2.63 13.96 -9.64
CA LYS A 54 2.66 14.94 -10.74
C LYS A 54 1.40 14.81 -11.57
N PHE A 55 0.65 15.91 -11.70
CA PHE A 55 -0.62 15.99 -12.47
C PHE A 55 -0.46 16.68 -13.82
N ASN A 56 0.78 16.94 -14.26
CA ASN A 56 1.11 17.71 -15.46
C ASN A 56 1.44 16.85 -16.69
N GLY A 57 1.07 15.58 -16.68
CA GLY A 57 1.36 14.61 -17.75
C GLY A 57 2.76 14.00 -17.70
N GLN A 58 3.60 14.39 -16.76
CA GLN A 58 4.85 13.67 -16.49
C GLN A 58 4.56 12.35 -15.80
N ALA A 59 5.40 11.34 -16.07
CA ALA A 59 5.27 10.04 -15.43
C ALA A 59 5.55 10.11 -13.93
N ASN A 60 4.73 9.41 -13.18
CA ASN A 60 4.94 8.98 -11.80
C ASN A 60 5.30 7.49 -11.82
N PHE A 61 6.03 7.03 -10.82
CA PHE A 61 6.36 5.63 -10.65
C PHE A 61 5.70 5.03 -9.41
N ILE A 62 5.49 5.84 -8.38
CA ILE A 62 4.87 5.41 -7.13
C ILE A 62 3.94 6.49 -6.56
N ASP A 63 2.90 6.03 -5.87
CA ASP A 63 2.04 6.80 -4.98
C ASP A 63 2.30 6.28 -3.57
N ALA A 64 3.22 6.91 -2.84
CA ALA A 64 3.68 6.41 -1.55
C ALA A 64 4.05 7.53 -0.58
N ALA A 65 3.83 7.26 0.69
CA ALA A 65 4.19 8.11 1.82
C ALA A 65 4.56 7.27 3.04
N VAL A 66 5.31 7.87 3.95
CA VAL A 66 5.66 7.25 5.24
C VAL A 66 5.36 8.19 6.41
N ALA A 67 4.95 7.59 7.53
CA ALA A 67 4.78 8.30 8.79
C ALA A 67 5.66 7.66 9.87
N ALA A 68 6.33 8.48 10.66
CA ALA A 68 7.09 8.00 11.82
C ALA A 68 6.13 7.49 12.89
N THR A 69 6.46 6.34 13.47
CA THR A 69 5.67 5.68 14.52
C THR A 69 6.58 5.04 15.56
N THR A 70 5.99 4.42 16.57
CA THR A 70 6.70 3.69 17.61
C THR A 70 6.25 2.23 17.65
N THR A 71 7.00 1.39 18.36
CA THR A 71 6.63 -0.03 18.58
C THR A 71 5.45 -0.20 19.53
N SER A 72 5.08 0.83 20.29
CA SER A 72 3.89 0.82 21.14
C SER A 72 2.62 1.10 20.36
N ASP A 73 2.71 1.82 19.23
CA ASP A 73 1.56 2.30 18.47
C ASP A 73 1.23 1.39 17.27
N THR A 74 2.24 0.68 16.75
CA THR A 74 2.05 -0.22 15.60
C THR A 74 2.75 -1.56 15.78
N GLY A 75 2.08 -2.63 15.35
CA GLY A 75 2.66 -3.95 15.21
C GLY A 75 3.46 -4.12 13.91
N PHE A 76 4.03 -5.30 13.72
CA PHE A 76 4.78 -5.70 12.51
C PHE A 76 4.02 -6.74 11.68
N ALA A 77 2.83 -7.16 12.11
CA ALA A 77 2.07 -8.22 11.47
C ALA A 77 0.63 -7.78 11.21
N SER A 78 0.04 -8.29 10.13
CA SER A 78 -1.39 -8.23 9.92
C SER A 78 -2.13 -9.09 10.96
N PRO A 79 -3.46 -8.88 11.19
CA PRO A 79 -4.24 -9.69 12.11
C PRO A 79 -4.08 -11.20 11.89
N THR A 80 -4.35 -12.00 12.92
CA THR A 80 -4.18 -13.47 12.89
C THR A 80 -5.05 -14.18 11.87
N GLU A 81 -6.19 -13.59 11.49
CA GLU A 81 -7.09 -14.05 10.42
C GLU A 81 -6.60 -13.71 9.01
N ALA A 82 -5.50 -12.97 8.89
CA ALA A 82 -4.87 -12.58 7.63
C ALA A 82 -3.64 -13.45 7.32
N TYR A 83 -2.59 -12.88 6.77
CA TYR A 83 -1.37 -13.62 6.42
C TYR A 83 -0.25 -13.54 7.49
N GLY A 84 -0.44 -12.77 8.56
CA GLY A 84 0.56 -12.61 9.63
C GLY A 84 1.65 -11.59 9.29
N ALA A 85 2.90 -11.85 9.70
CA ALA A 85 4.02 -10.99 9.40
C ALA A 85 4.45 -11.10 7.92
N PRO A 86 4.80 -9.98 7.26
CA PRO A 86 5.49 -10.04 5.98
C PRO A 86 6.92 -10.55 6.17
N SER A 87 7.53 -11.06 5.11
CA SER A 87 8.95 -11.37 5.07
C SER A 87 9.77 -10.07 4.93
N ALA A 88 11.00 -10.05 5.46
CA ALA A 88 11.94 -8.96 5.20
C ALA A 88 12.46 -8.96 3.75
N ASN A 89 12.38 -10.09 3.04
CA ASN A 89 12.81 -10.22 1.66
C ASN A 89 11.69 -9.85 0.72
N THR A 90 11.91 -8.90 -0.17
CA THR A 90 10.97 -8.55 -1.23
C THR A 90 11.03 -9.54 -2.40
N GLN A 91 9.96 -9.59 -3.18
CA GLN A 91 9.86 -10.41 -4.38
C GLN A 91 9.40 -9.57 -5.57
N ALA A 92 10.23 -9.49 -6.62
CA ALA A 92 9.82 -8.84 -7.85
C ALA A 92 8.63 -9.57 -8.50
N ALA A 93 7.63 -8.80 -8.94
CA ALA A 93 6.43 -9.35 -9.56
C ALA A 93 6.73 -10.04 -10.90
N TYR A 94 6.05 -11.14 -11.18
CA TYR A 94 6.00 -11.79 -12.49
C TYR A 94 4.57 -12.21 -12.82
N VAL A 95 4.21 -12.27 -14.09
CA VAL A 95 2.87 -12.67 -14.55
C VAL A 95 2.56 -14.10 -14.12
N GLY A 96 1.37 -14.31 -13.51
CA GLY A 96 0.95 -15.57 -12.93
C GLY A 96 1.37 -15.78 -11.47
N MET A 97 2.03 -14.80 -10.83
CA MET A 97 2.41 -14.89 -9.41
C MET A 97 1.17 -14.89 -8.52
N PRO A 98 0.98 -15.91 -7.67
CA PRO A 98 -0.08 -15.90 -6.66
C PRO A 98 0.24 -14.88 -5.55
N VAL A 99 -0.67 -13.96 -5.29
CA VAL A 99 -0.52 -12.90 -4.29
C VAL A 99 -1.72 -12.82 -3.36
N GLN A 100 -1.53 -12.17 -2.23
CA GLN A 100 -2.58 -11.89 -1.25
C GLN A 100 -2.34 -10.52 -0.61
N LYS A 101 -3.39 -9.94 -0.04
CA LYS A 101 -3.30 -8.73 0.78
C LYS A 101 -4.34 -8.77 1.90
N PHE A 102 -4.11 -7.99 2.94
CA PHE A 102 -5.11 -7.67 3.95
C PHE A 102 -5.34 -6.16 3.97
N GLY A 103 -6.56 -5.73 3.74
CA GLY A 103 -6.92 -4.32 3.67
C GLY A 103 -8.14 -3.97 4.53
N ARG A 104 -8.35 -2.70 4.74
CA ARG A 104 -9.42 -2.15 5.60
C ARG A 104 -10.81 -2.56 5.11
N THR A 105 -11.06 -2.54 3.80
CA THR A 105 -12.40 -2.73 3.23
C THR A 105 -12.70 -4.18 2.89
N THR A 106 -11.80 -4.86 2.20
CA THR A 106 -12.06 -6.23 1.72
C THR A 106 -11.37 -7.32 2.53
N SER A 107 -10.71 -6.96 3.65
CA SER A 107 -9.98 -7.91 4.51
C SER A 107 -8.96 -8.74 3.71
N LEU A 108 -8.79 -10.02 4.02
CA LEU A 108 -7.92 -10.93 3.29
C LEU A 108 -8.52 -11.28 1.92
N THR A 109 -7.79 -10.97 0.86
CA THR A 109 -8.13 -11.37 -0.51
C THR A 109 -6.96 -12.06 -1.19
N LEU A 110 -7.28 -12.98 -2.08
CA LEU A 110 -6.32 -13.71 -2.90
C LEU A 110 -6.39 -13.22 -4.34
N GLY A 111 -5.26 -13.20 -5.04
CA GLY A 111 -5.18 -12.76 -6.42
C GLY A 111 -4.00 -13.36 -7.16
N GLU A 112 -3.84 -12.93 -8.38
CA GLU A 112 -2.77 -13.29 -9.28
C GLU A 112 -2.29 -12.06 -10.05
N VAL A 113 -0.99 -11.91 -10.23
CA VAL A 113 -0.42 -10.86 -11.09
C VAL A 113 -0.79 -11.15 -12.54
N ASP A 114 -1.55 -10.27 -13.16
CA ASP A 114 -2.02 -10.38 -14.55
C ASP A 114 -1.05 -9.74 -15.54
N ALA A 115 -0.49 -8.58 -15.16
CA ALA A 115 0.48 -7.86 -15.98
C ALA A 115 1.49 -7.09 -15.12
N ILE A 116 2.65 -6.80 -15.69
CA ILE A 116 3.72 -5.97 -15.12
C ILE A 116 4.16 -4.92 -16.13
N ASN A 117 4.91 -3.91 -15.67
CA ASN A 117 5.41 -2.80 -16.50
C ASN A 117 4.28 -2.06 -17.25
N VAL A 118 3.12 -1.92 -16.61
CA VAL A 118 1.95 -1.30 -17.23
C VAL A 118 1.97 0.21 -17.01
N THR A 119 1.58 0.96 -18.05
CA THR A 119 1.33 2.40 -17.96
C THR A 119 -0.16 2.63 -17.79
N VAL A 120 -0.55 3.39 -16.76
CA VAL A 120 -1.95 3.67 -16.43
C VAL A 120 -2.18 5.14 -16.14
N ASN A 121 -3.40 5.62 -16.40
CA ASN A 121 -3.88 6.89 -15.92
C ASN A 121 -4.80 6.67 -14.72
N VAL A 122 -4.52 7.36 -13.62
CA VAL A 122 -5.31 7.28 -12.39
C VAL A 122 -5.93 8.64 -12.07
N GLY A 123 -7.23 8.64 -11.79
CA GLY A 123 -7.96 9.84 -11.40
C GLY A 123 -7.84 10.09 -9.90
N TYR A 124 -7.50 11.33 -9.54
CA TYR A 124 -7.47 11.87 -8.19
C TYR A 124 -8.35 13.11 -8.09
N THR A 125 -8.54 13.65 -6.90
CA THR A 125 -9.28 14.91 -6.70
C THR A 125 -8.56 16.07 -7.40
N ALA A 126 -7.22 16.10 -7.34
CA ALA A 126 -6.39 17.13 -7.97
C ALA A 126 -6.28 17.01 -9.50
N GLY A 127 -6.68 15.88 -10.09
CA GLY A 127 -6.61 15.65 -11.53
C GLY A 127 -6.25 14.23 -11.91
N THR A 128 -5.84 14.03 -13.17
CA THR A 128 -5.37 12.73 -13.65
C THR A 128 -3.85 12.68 -13.64
N ALA A 129 -3.29 11.61 -13.08
CA ALA A 129 -1.86 11.35 -13.04
C ALA A 129 -1.51 10.11 -13.87
N LEU A 130 -0.43 10.20 -14.64
CA LEU A 130 0.15 9.10 -15.40
C LEU A 130 1.12 8.32 -14.52
N PHE A 131 0.96 7.01 -14.44
CA PHE A 131 1.89 6.10 -13.75
C PHE A 131 2.48 5.10 -14.73
N GLU A 132 3.78 4.88 -14.65
CA GLU A 132 4.53 3.88 -15.43
C GLU A 132 5.06 2.77 -14.53
N ASN A 133 5.39 1.62 -15.12
CA ASN A 133 5.97 0.46 -14.44
C ASN A 133 5.06 -0.17 -13.36
N GLN A 134 3.74 -0.17 -13.56
CA GLN A 134 2.80 -0.66 -12.56
C GLN A 134 2.52 -2.16 -12.70
N ILE A 135 2.06 -2.76 -11.59
CA ILE A 135 1.61 -4.15 -11.49
C ILE A 135 0.09 -4.16 -11.56
N ILE A 136 -0.49 -5.02 -12.41
CA ILE A 136 -1.92 -5.30 -12.47
C ILE A 136 -2.21 -6.63 -11.79
N ILE A 137 -3.20 -6.66 -10.92
CA ILE A 137 -3.62 -7.85 -10.17
C ILE A 137 -5.11 -8.08 -10.39
N ILE A 138 -5.46 -9.35 -10.63
CA ILE A 138 -6.84 -9.83 -10.69
C ILE A 138 -7.10 -10.70 -9.45
N GLY A 139 -8.19 -10.41 -8.76
CA GLY A 139 -8.63 -11.21 -7.62
C GLY A 139 -9.03 -12.62 -8.04
N LYS A 140 -8.72 -13.58 -7.20
CA LYS A 140 -9.01 -15.01 -7.42
C LYS A 140 -9.70 -15.60 -6.20
N ARG A 141 -10.71 -16.45 -6.43
CA ARG A 141 -11.36 -17.19 -5.34
C ARG A 141 -11.68 -18.63 -5.76
N GLN A 142 -11.66 -19.50 -4.78
CA GLN A 142 -12.10 -20.89 -4.96
C GLN A 142 -13.63 -20.96 -5.04
N ARG A 143 -14.15 -21.59 -6.10
CA ARG A 143 -15.58 -21.92 -6.25
C ARG A 143 -15.73 -23.41 -6.58
N GLY A 144 -15.94 -24.22 -5.57
CA GLY A 144 -15.88 -25.67 -5.70
C GLY A 144 -14.48 -26.13 -6.11
N ARG A 145 -14.35 -26.79 -7.27
CA ARG A 145 -13.06 -27.26 -7.82
C ARG A 145 -12.41 -26.28 -8.81
N LYS A 146 -13.00 -25.11 -9.02
CA LYS A 146 -12.51 -24.10 -9.98
C LYS A 146 -12.03 -22.87 -9.24
N VAL A 147 -11.00 -22.24 -9.79
CA VAL A 147 -10.61 -20.88 -9.44
C VAL A 147 -11.31 -19.95 -10.42
N VAL A 148 -11.93 -18.90 -9.91
CA VAL A 148 -12.64 -17.89 -10.71
C VAL A 148 -12.16 -16.49 -10.30
N ASP A 149 -12.32 -15.54 -11.21
CA ASP A 149 -12.02 -14.16 -10.91
C ASP A 149 -12.93 -13.61 -9.80
N ALA A 150 -12.39 -12.70 -9.01
CA ALA A 150 -13.06 -12.10 -7.88
C ALA A 150 -12.56 -10.66 -7.70
N THR A 151 -13.19 -9.89 -6.84
CA THR A 151 -12.69 -8.59 -6.40
C THR A 151 -11.46 -8.80 -5.52
N PHE A 152 -10.35 -8.13 -5.84
CA PHE A 152 -9.14 -8.15 -5.02
C PHE A 152 -9.10 -6.99 -4.04
N SER A 153 -9.54 -5.80 -4.48
CA SER A 153 -9.57 -4.59 -3.66
C SER A 153 -10.74 -3.69 -3.98
N GLU A 154 -11.10 -2.87 -3.02
CA GLU A 154 -12.11 -1.81 -3.15
C GLU A 154 -11.57 -0.50 -2.55
N GLY A 155 -12.31 0.60 -2.72
CA GLY A 155 -11.98 1.88 -2.09
C GLY A 155 -11.78 1.73 -0.58
N GLY A 156 -10.68 2.26 -0.06
CA GLY A 156 -10.25 2.10 1.33
C GLY A 156 -9.21 1.01 1.60
N ASP A 157 -8.89 0.16 0.60
CA ASP A 157 -7.77 -0.78 0.67
C ASP A 157 -6.43 -0.16 0.23
N SER A 158 -6.43 1.08 -0.23
CA SER A 158 -5.21 1.83 -0.58
C SER A 158 -4.19 1.81 0.56
N GLY A 159 -2.92 1.60 0.23
CA GLY A 159 -1.84 1.42 1.21
C GLY A 159 -1.66 -0.02 1.69
N SER A 160 -2.51 -0.96 1.28
CA SER A 160 -2.32 -2.37 1.62
C SER A 160 -1.05 -2.92 1.00
N LEU A 161 -0.25 -3.62 1.81
CA LEU A 161 0.90 -4.39 1.32
C LEU A 161 0.40 -5.66 0.64
N ILE A 162 0.84 -5.86 -0.60
CA ILE A 162 0.59 -7.08 -1.37
C ILE A 162 1.81 -7.99 -1.21
N VAL A 163 1.56 -9.23 -0.79
CA VAL A 163 2.61 -10.22 -0.54
C VAL A 163 2.36 -11.49 -1.35
N THR A 164 3.40 -12.30 -1.53
CA THR A 164 3.28 -13.64 -2.13
C THR A 164 2.41 -14.55 -1.27
N GLN A 165 1.63 -15.47 -1.88
CA GLN A 165 1.00 -16.55 -1.13
C GLN A 165 2.06 -17.56 -0.70
N GLY A 166 2.10 -17.86 0.59
CA GLY A 166 2.99 -18.86 1.19
C GLY A 166 4.15 -18.27 2.00
N ASN A 167 5.00 -17.44 1.40
CA ASN A 167 6.15 -16.86 2.12
C ASN A 167 5.89 -15.47 2.69
N ASN A 168 4.82 -14.80 2.24
CA ASN A 168 4.51 -13.41 2.59
C ASN A 168 5.60 -12.40 2.16
N ASP A 169 6.34 -12.71 1.08
CA ASP A 169 7.34 -11.79 0.55
C ASP A 169 6.64 -10.57 -0.06
N PRO A 170 6.97 -9.33 0.36
CA PRO A 170 6.39 -8.12 -0.21
C PRO A 170 6.63 -8.00 -1.72
N VAL A 171 5.56 -7.69 -2.46
CA VAL A 171 5.55 -7.58 -3.92
C VAL A 171 5.19 -6.17 -4.38
N GLY A 172 4.17 -5.56 -3.75
CA GLY A 172 3.69 -4.26 -4.18
C GLY A 172 2.90 -3.50 -3.11
N LEU A 173 2.75 -2.21 -3.34
CA LEU A 173 1.90 -1.30 -2.56
C LEU A 173 0.65 -0.97 -3.38
N LEU A 174 -0.52 -1.38 -2.90
CA LEU A 174 -1.81 -1.11 -3.55
C LEU A 174 -2.12 0.39 -3.50
N PHE A 175 -2.49 1.00 -4.65
CA PHE A 175 -2.83 2.43 -4.67
C PHE A 175 -4.05 2.78 -5.53
N ALA A 176 -4.44 1.93 -6.47
CA ALA A 176 -5.56 2.21 -7.37
C ALA A 176 -6.23 0.92 -7.85
N GLY A 177 -7.36 1.06 -8.52
CA GLY A 177 -8.07 -0.06 -9.12
C GLY A 177 -9.52 0.25 -9.45
N ASN A 178 -10.22 -0.78 -9.86
CA ASN A 178 -11.66 -0.79 -10.09
C ASN A 178 -12.23 -2.16 -9.70
N SER A 179 -13.50 -2.44 -10.04
CA SER A 179 -14.15 -3.71 -9.71
C SER A 179 -13.51 -4.96 -10.34
N SER A 180 -12.65 -4.80 -11.33
CA SER A 180 -12.05 -5.90 -12.11
C SER A 180 -10.55 -6.06 -11.88
N VAL A 181 -9.84 -4.97 -11.68
CA VAL A 181 -8.38 -4.96 -11.55
C VAL A 181 -7.92 -4.08 -10.40
N THR A 182 -6.83 -4.48 -9.79
CA THR A 182 -6.09 -3.71 -8.79
C THR A 182 -4.74 -3.29 -9.37
N ILE A 183 -4.31 -2.08 -9.05
CA ILE A 183 -3.04 -1.51 -9.51
C ILE A 183 -2.13 -1.31 -8.29
N ALA A 184 -0.89 -1.76 -8.41
CA ALA A 184 0.08 -1.65 -7.35
C ALA A 184 1.43 -1.11 -7.84
N ASN A 185 2.07 -0.30 -7.01
CA ASN A 185 3.46 0.11 -7.21
C ASN A 185 4.40 -1.04 -6.85
N PRO A 186 5.45 -1.34 -7.63
CA PRO A 186 6.47 -2.32 -7.25
C PRO A 186 7.14 -1.96 -5.93
N ILE A 187 7.21 -2.90 -5.00
CA ILE A 187 7.66 -2.61 -3.62
C ILE A 187 9.11 -2.15 -3.55
N ASP A 188 10.00 -2.70 -4.37
CA ASP A 188 11.42 -2.31 -4.38
C ASP A 188 11.59 -0.85 -4.80
N GLU A 189 10.77 -0.37 -5.75
CA GLU A 189 10.78 1.02 -6.18
C GLU A 189 10.26 1.95 -5.07
N VAL A 190 9.21 1.53 -4.36
CA VAL A 190 8.66 2.23 -3.20
C VAL A 190 9.72 2.39 -2.11
N LEU A 191 10.35 1.29 -1.69
CA LEU A 191 11.36 1.30 -0.63
C LEU A 191 12.59 2.11 -1.03
N THR A 192 13.07 1.96 -2.25
CA THR A 192 14.25 2.70 -2.76
C THR A 192 13.99 4.20 -2.79
N THR A 193 12.87 4.63 -3.35
CA THR A 193 12.54 6.05 -3.49
C THR A 193 12.32 6.72 -2.14
N LEU A 194 11.58 6.07 -1.25
CA LEU A 194 11.34 6.59 0.11
C LEU A 194 12.62 6.58 0.97
N SER A 195 13.55 5.63 0.75
CA SER A 195 14.85 5.61 1.41
C SER A 195 15.68 6.84 1.07
N VAL A 196 15.68 7.24 -0.20
CA VAL A 196 16.38 8.45 -0.65
C VAL A 196 15.76 9.71 -0.02
N LEU A 197 14.42 9.81 -0.01
CA LEU A 197 13.72 10.95 0.56
C LEU A 197 13.97 11.12 2.06
N ASN A 198 14.02 10.04 2.80
CA ASN A 198 14.22 10.06 4.25
C ASN A 198 15.70 10.00 4.67
N SER A 199 16.62 9.96 3.70
CA SER A 199 18.07 9.80 3.96
C SER A 199 18.39 8.61 4.88
N THR A 200 17.62 7.54 4.77
CA THR A 200 17.76 6.32 5.56
C THR A 200 17.35 5.10 4.73
N VAL A 201 17.97 3.97 4.95
CA VAL A 201 17.57 2.72 4.29
C VAL A 201 16.31 2.21 4.94
N LEU A 202 15.25 2.04 4.14
CA LEU A 202 14.00 1.44 4.56
C LEU A 202 13.97 -0.04 4.15
N SER A 203 13.51 -0.87 5.06
CA SER A 203 13.24 -2.29 4.84
C SER A 203 11.91 -2.65 5.48
N VAL A 204 11.35 -3.79 5.08
CA VAL A 204 10.13 -4.31 5.69
C VAL A 204 10.48 -4.89 7.07
N ASP A 205 9.65 -4.55 8.07
CA ASP A 205 9.77 -5.09 9.43
C ASP A 205 9.05 -6.44 9.48
N ASP A 206 9.80 -7.51 9.71
CA ASP A 206 9.30 -8.89 9.84
C ASP A 206 9.18 -9.35 11.30
N GLY A 207 9.49 -8.46 12.24
CA GLY A 207 9.43 -8.72 13.67
C GLY A 207 10.68 -9.38 14.28
N ASN A 208 11.79 -9.53 13.52
CA ASN A 208 13.06 -10.11 13.98
C ASN A 208 14.11 -9.05 14.31
#